data_63c47cb7dd89512dbfe990a64ebf5834
#
_entry.id   63c47cb7dd89512dbfe990a64ebf5834
#
_cell.length_a   1.000
_cell.length_b   1.000
_cell.length_c   1.000
_cell.angle_alpha   90.00
_cell.angle_beta   90.00
_cell.angle_gamma   90.00
#
_symmetry.space_group_name_H-M   'P 1'
#
loop_
_entity.id
_entity.type
_entity.pdbx_description
1 polymer ?
#
loop_
_entity_poly.entity_id
_entity_poly.type
_entity_poly.pdbx_seq_one_letter_code
_entity_poly.pdbx_strand_id
1 'polypeptide(L)'
;MTKNDLIDCHDRIKPFIHKTPVLSSKLINDLTGADISFKCENFQKMGAFKMRGAANAILKLSDEQKNNGVVTHSSGNHAQAISLAAKKIGIKSYICLLYTSPSPRDD
;
A
#
# COMPACT_ATOMS: atom_id res chain seq x y z
N MET A 1 -2.65 -18.76 -6.00
CA MET A 1 -1.87 -18.10 -4.92
C MET A 1 -1.70 -19.07 -3.77
N THR A 2 -0.48 -19.28 -3.36
CA THR A 2 -0.13 -20.20 -2.27
C THR A 2 0.39 -19.43 -1.07
N LYS A 3 0.54 -20.12 0.08
CA LYS A 3 1.18 -19.55 1.25
C LYS A 3 2.61 -19.09 0.94
N ASN A 4 3.34 -19.87 0.12
CA ASN A 4 4.71 -19.51 -0.26
C ASN A 4 4.73 -18.22 -1.10
N ASP A 5 3.75 -18.02 -1.97
CA ASP A 5 3.64 -16.76 -2.74
C ASP A 5 3.52 -15.55 -1.80
N LEU A 6 2.75 -15.68 -0.72
CA LEU A 6 2.58 -14.62 0.26
C LEU A 6 3.86 -14.37 1.06
N ILE A 7 4.58 -15.43 1.42
CA ILE A 7 5.86 -15.32 2.13
C ILE A 7 6.88 -14.62 1.23
N ASP A 8 6.98 -15.03 -0.04
CA ASP A 8 7.91 -14.43 -1.00
C ASP A 8 7.60 -12.94 -1.21
N CYS A 9 6.32 -12.61 -1.31
CA CYS A 9 5.88 -11.21 -1.39
C CYS A 9 6.31 -10.42 -0.15
N HIS A 10 6.06 -10.97 1.03
CA HIS A 10 6.45 -10.31 2.28
C HIS A 10 7.95 -10.07 2.34
N ASP A 11 8.75 -11.07 2.02
CA ASP A 11 10.21 -10.93 2.03
C ASP A 11 10.69 -9.86 1.04
N ARG A 12 10.01 -9.76 -0.11
CA ARG A 12 10.32 -8.75 -1.14
C ARG A 12 10.03 -7.34 -0.66
N ILE A 13 8.88 -7.11 -0.03
CA ILE A 13 8.44 -5.76 0.34
C ILE A 13 8.89 -5.33 1.74
N LYS A 14 9.32 -6.25 2.57
CA LYS A 14 9.67 -6.01 3.98
C LYS A 14 10.55 -4.77 4.20
N PRO A 15 11.58 -4.48 3.38
CA PRO A 15 12.39 -3.28 3.58
C PRO A 15 11.67 -1.97 3.29
N PHE A 16 10.52 -2.02 2.63
CA PHE A 16 9.79 -0.83 2.13
C PHE A 16 8.52 -0.52 2.91
N ILE A 17 8.18 -1.33 3.90
CA ILE A 17 6.94 -1.17 4.67
C ILE A 17 7.22 -1.12 6.16
N HIS A 18 6.22 -0.64 6.91
CA HIS A 18 6.22 -0.73 8.37
C HIS A 18 5.64 -2.08 8.81
N LYS A 19 6.18 -2.62 9.89
CA LYS A 19 5.55 -3.74 10.58
C LYS A 19 4.46 -3.15 11.48
N THR A 20 3.23 -3.18 11.00
CA THR A 20 2.10 -2.63 11.75
C THR A 20 1.65 -3.56 12.86
N PRO A 21 1.13 -3.00 13.97
CA PRO A 21 0.67 -3.83 15.09
C PRO A 21 -0.65 -4.54 14.77
N VAL A 22 -0.89 -5.62 15.51
CA VAL A 22 -2.19 -6.27 15.56
C VAL A 22 -2.75 -6.02 16.95
N LEU A 23 -3.90 -5.36 17.01
CA LEU A 23 -4.54 -4.96 18.25
C LEU A 23 -5.92 -5.62 18.39
N SER A 24 -6.37 -5.77 19.62
CA SER A 24 -7.71 -6.23 19.92
C SER A 24 -8.38 -5.29 20.91
N SER A 25 -9.70 -5.38 21.01
CA SER A 25 -10.50 -4.60 21.94
C SER A 25 -11.40 -5.52 22.75
N LYS A 26 -11.24 -5.49 24.07
CA LYS A 26 -12.09 -6.26 24.96
C LYS A 26 -13.56 -5.84 24.81
N LEU A 27 -13.81 -4.55 24.69
CA LEU A 27 -15.17 -4.03 24.50
C LEU A 27 -15.83 -4.59 23.23
N ILE A 28 -15.13 -4.56 22.12
CA ILE A 28 -15.66 -5.08 20.86
C ILE A 28 -15.88 -6.58 20.94
N ASN A 29 -14.96 -7.31 21.54
CA ASN A 29 -15.09 -8.76 21.71
C ASN A 29 -16.28 -9.10 22.59
N ASP A 30 -16.49 -8.36 23.67
CA ASP A 30 -17.64 -8.57 24.55
C ASP A 30 -18.96 -8.25 23.85
N LEU A 31 -19.00 -7.18 23.06
CA LEU A 31 -20.21 -6.80 22.34
C LEU A 31 -20.58 -7.77 21.22
N THR A 32 -19.60 -8.36 20.57
CA THR A 32 -19.82 -9.21 19.39
C THR A 32 -19.85 -10.69 19.71
N GLY A 33 -19.33 -11.09 20.86
CA GLY A 33 -19.15 -12.50 21.20
C GLY A 33 -18.04 -13.18 20.36
N ALA A 34 -17.20 -12.41 19.72
CA ALA A 34 -16.12 -12.91 18.85
C ALA A 34 -14.76 -12.47 19.39
N ASP A 35 -13.71 -13.15 18.92
CA ASP A 35 -12.32 -12.78 19.17
C ASP A 35 -11.80 -12.09 17.92
N ILE A 36 -11.80 -10.75 17.94
CA ILE A 36 -11.49 -9.93 16.76
C ILE A 36 -10.13 -9.29 16.93
N SER A 37 -9.31 -9.44 15.90
CA SER A 37 -7.99 -8.82 15.80
C SER A 37 -7.96 -7.83 14.64
N PHE A 38 -7.36 -6.66 14.87
CA PHE A 38 -7.25 -5.60 13.89
C PHE A 38 -5.79 -5.47 13.46
N LYS A 39 -5.52 -5.70 12.17
CA LYS A 39 -4.23 -5.38 11.57
C LYS A 39 -4.24 -3.89 11.25
N CYS A 40 -3.47 -3.11 12.00
CA CYS A 40 -3.57 -1.64 11.99
C CYS A 40 -2.81 -1.01 10.82
N GLU A 41 -3.32 -1.18 9.62
CA GLU A 41 -2.72 -0.61 8.40
C GLU A 41 -2.91 0.90 8.27
N ASN A 42 -3.67 1.51 9.16
CA ASN A 42 -3.68 2.97 9.34
C ASN A 42 -2.31 3.50 9.83
N PHE A 43 -1.48 2.64 10.40
CA PHE A 43 -0.09 2.95 10.77
C PHE A 43 0.92 2.58 9.68
N GLN A 44 0.46 2.03 8.56
CA GLN A 44 1.33 1.75 7.43
C GLN A 44 1.79 3.05 6.78
N LYS A 45 2.87 2.99 6.00
CA LYS A 45 3.31 4.13 5.17
C LYS A 45 2.15 4.60 4.32
N MET A 46 1.98 5.90 4.19
CA MET A 46 0.84 6.55 3.55
C MET A 46 -0.49 6.39 4.31
N GLY A 47 -0.47 5.81 5.51
CA GLY A 47 -1.66 5.64 6.31
C GLY A 47 -2.65 4.61 5.78
N ALA A 48 -2.23 3.71 4.88
CA ALA A 48 -3.13 2.76 4.23
C ALA A 48 -2.40 1.49 3.80
N PHE A 49 -3.16 0.40 3.65
CA PHE A 49 -2.62 -0.90 3.25
C PHE A 49 -2.06 -0.94 1.82
N LYS A 50 -2.41 0.03 0.99
CA LYS A 50 -2.03 0.07 -0.43
C LYS A 50 -0.51 0.07 -0.66
N MET A 51 0.28 0.51 0.31
CA MET A 51 1.73 0.52 0.20
C MET A 51 2.30 -0.88 -0.04
N ARG A 52 1.70 -1.91 0.53
CA ARG A 52 2.12 -3.31 0.35
C ARG A 52 2.03 -3.74 -1.10
N GLY A 53 0.88 -3.54 -1.71
CA GLY A 53 0.66 -3.91 -3.11
C GLY A 53 1.46 -3.06 -4.07
N ALA A 54 1.57 -1.77 -3.82
CA ALA A 54 2.35 -0.86 -4.65
C ALA A 54 3.83 -1.25 -4.67
N ALA A 55 4.44 -1.48 -3.52
CA ALA A 55 5.83 -1.90 -3.43
C ALA A 55 6.05 -3.24 -4.13
N ASN A 56 5.17 -4.21 -3.91
CA ASN A 56 5.28 -5.52 -4.53
C ASN A 56 5.19 -5.44 -6.05
N ALA A 57 4.22 -4.72 -6.58
CA ALA A 57 4.03 -4.58 -8.02
C ALA A 57 5.25 -3.94 -8.69
N ILE A 58 5.79 -2.87 -8.10
CA ILE A 58 6.92 -2.15 -8.66
C ILE A 58 8.20 -2.99 -8.59
N LEU A 59 8.44 -3.67 -7.48
CA LEU A 59 9.62 -4.50 -7.31
C LEU A 59 9.65 -5.69 -8.27
N LYS A 60 8.50 -6.16 -8.72
CA LYS A 60 8.40 -7.28 -9.67
C LYS A 60 8.55 -6.88 -11.13
N LEU A 61 8.62 -5.59 -11.43
CA LEU A 61 8.82 -5.15 -12.80
C LEU A 61 10.21 -5.55 -13.30
N SER A 62 10.33 -5.78 -14.62
CA SER A 62 11.62 -5.99 -15.26
C SER A 62 12.44 -4.69 -15.24
N ASP A 63 13.74 -4.79 -15.48
CA ASP A 63 14.60 -3.61 -15.54
C ASP A 63 14.16 -2.65 -16.62
N GLU A 64 13.74 -3.15 -17.77
CA GLU A 64 13.19 -2.33 -18.86
C GLU A 64 11.93 -1.59 -18.42
N GLN A 65 11.00 -2.28 -17.78
CA GLN A 65 9.77 -1.67 -17.26
C GLN A 65 10.08 -0.61 -16.20
N LYS A 66 11.04 -0.89 -15.32
CA LYS A 66 11.48 0.09 -14.31
C LYS A 66 12.06 1.34 -14.94
N ASN A 67 12.85 1.19 -16.01
CA ASN A 67 13.42 2.32 -16.72
C ASN A 67 12.36 3.19 -17.40
N ASN A 68 11.29 2.59 -17.89
CA ASN A 68 10.17 3.30 -18.48
C ASN A 68 9.32 4.05 -17.46
N GLY A 69 9.37 3.64 -16.21
CA GLY A 69 8.56 4.20 -15.14
C GLY A 69 7.19 3.54 -15.03
N VAL A 70 6.38 4.06 -14.13
CA VAL A 70 5.03 3.56 -13.88
C VAL A 70 4.02 4.67 -14.00
N VAL A 71 2.82 4.32 -14.44
CA VAL A 71 1.70 5.24 -14.53
C VAL A 71 0.51 4.66 -13.79
N THR A 72 -0.22 5.50 -13.09
CA THR A 72 -1.46 5.10 -12.45
C THR A 72 -2.50 6.20 -12.56
N HIS A 73 -3.76 5.80 -12.47
CA HIS A 73 -4.91 6.68 -12.51
C HIS A 73 -5.64 6.54 -11.17
N SER A 74 -5.43 7.51 -10.30
CA SER A 74 -6.05 7.52 -8.97
C SER A 74 -5.82 8.87 -8.31
N SER A 75 -6.77 9.33 -7.52
CA SER A 75 -6.65 10.55 -6.73
C SER A 75 -6.50 10.27 -5.23
N GLY A 76 -6.38 9.02 -4.83
CA GLY A 76 -6.38 8.62 -3.43
C GLY A 76 -5.18 7.81 -3.00
N ASN A 77 -5.41 6.87 -2.10
CA ASN A 77 -4.37 6.10 -1.44
C ASN A 77 -3.50 5.29 -2.41
N HIS A 78 -4.09 4.79 -3.49
CA HIS A 78 -3.33 4.02 -4.48
C HIS A 78 -2.29 4.89 -5.20
N ALA A 79 -2.68 6.09 -5.61
CA ALA A 79 -1.75 7.03 -6.26
C ALA A 79 -0.61 7.41 -5.34
N GLN A 80 -0.92 7.71 -4.08
CA GLN A 80 0.09 8.06 -3.08
C GLN A 80 1.05 6.90 -2.82
N ALA A 81 0.53 5.68 -2.73
CA ALA A 81 1.33 4.49 -2.52
C ALA A 81 2.28 4.21 -3.69
N ILE A 82 1.78 4.31 -4.93
CA ILE A 82 2.60 4.14 -6.13
C ILE A 82 3.70 5.21 -6.18
N SER A 83 3.37 6.47 -5.91
CA SER A 83 4.34 7.56 -5.86
C SER A 83 5.45 7.30 -4.84
N LEU A 84 5.08 6.94 -3.62
CA LEU A 84 6.07 6.69 -2.57
C LEU A 84 6.92 5.46 -2.86
N ALA A 85 6.31 4.37 -3.28
CA ALA A 85 7.03 3.14 -3.62
C ALA A 85 8.01 3.38 -4.77
N ALA A 86 7.57 4.06 -5.83
CA ALA A 86 8.42 4.40 -6.97
C ALA A 86 9.59 5.28 -6.54
N LYS A 87 9.35 6.27 -5.71
CA LYS A 87 10.40 7.16 -5.18
C LYS A 87 11.44 6.37 -4.39
N LYS A 88 11.01 5.47 -3.51
CA LYS A 88 11.91 4.66 -2.69
C LYS A 88 12.74 3.70 -3.50
N ILE A 89 12.19 3.17 -4.59
CA ILE A 89 12.86 2.22 -5.48
C ILE A 89 13.67 2.93 -6.55
N GLY A 90 13.47 4.24 -6.74
CA GLY A 90 14.21 5.03 -7.72
C GLY A 90 13.62 5.01 -9.12
N ILE A 91 12.29 4.91 -9.24
CA ILE A 91 11.58 4.80 -10.51
C ILE A 91 10.67 6.01 -10.68
N LYS A 92 10.56 6.51 -11.91
CA LYS A 92 9.62 7.60 -12.21
C LYS A 92 8.18 7.10 -12.14
N SER A 93 7.31 7.92 -11.57
CA SER A 93 5.87 7.65 -11.54
C SER A 93 5.11 8.82 -12.15
N TYR A 94 4.03 8.49 -12.84
CA TYR A 94 3.14 9.46 -13.48
C TYR A 94 1.74 9.20 -12.94
N ILE A 95 1.13 10.23 -12.33
CA ILE A 95 -0.19 10.14 -11.74
C ILE A 95 -1.16 10.91 -12.61
N CYS A 96 -2.12 10.21 -13.19
CA CYS A 96 -3.18 10.82 -13.97
C CYS A 96 -4.34 11.17 -13.06
N LEU A 97 -4.67 12.45 -12.99
CA LEU A 97 -5.78 12.96 -12.20
C LEU A 97 -6.87 13.48 -13.10
N LEU A 98 -8.11 13.25 -12.72
CA LEU A 98 -9.27 13.79 -13.41
C LEU A 98 -9.87 14.90 -12.54
N TYR A 99 -9.69 16.16 -12.98
CA TYR A 99 -10.23 17.31 -12.26
C TYR A 99 -11.57 17.68 -12.87
N THR A 100 -12.64 17.21 -12.26
CA THR A 100 -14.01 17.56 -12.67
C THR A 100 -14.63 18.65 -11.80
N SER A 101 -14.12 18.83 -10.59
CA SER A 101 -14.56 19.87 -9.65
C SER A 101 -13.53 19.97 -8.51
N PRO A 102 -13.50 21.09 -7.77
CA PRO A 102 -12.69 21.16 -6.55
C PRO A 102 -13.06 20.05 -5.59
N SER A 103 -12.06 19.42 -5.00
CA SER A 103 -12.26 18.34 -4.06
C SER A 103 -11.71 18.73 -2.68
N PRO A 104 -12.47 18.48 -1.60
CA PRO A 104 -11.95 18.72 -0.26
C PRO A 104 -10.79 17.78 0.15
N ARG A 105 -10.42 16.86 -0.72
CA ARG A 105 -9.30 15.93 -0.49
C ARG A 105 -7.97 16.41 -1.07
N ASP A 106 -7.93 17.57 -1.63
CA ASP A 106 -6.74 18.10 -2.30
C ASP A 106 -5.70 18.65 -1.32
N ASP A 107 -5.93 18.51 -0.07
CA ASP A 107 -5.05 18.84 1.02
C ASP A 107 -3.93 17.82 1.23
#